data_aa074f531e255a8d7beee1ff161159fa
#
_entry.id   aa074f531e255a8d7beee1ff161159fa
#
_cell.length_a   1.000
_cell.length_b   1.000
_cell.length_c   1.000
_cell.angle_alpha   90.00
_cell.angle_beta   90.00
_cell.angle_gamma   90.00
#
_symmetry.space_group_name_H-M   'P 1'
#
loop_
_entity.id
_entity.type
_entity.pdbx_description
1 polymer ?
#
loop_
_entity_poly.entity_id
_entity_poly.type
_entity_poly.pdbx_seq_one_letter_code
_entity_poly.pdbx_strand_id
1 'polypeptide(L)'
;MFDEKIQYVGEDKAFEADKIIDAEGKIVMPGLIDAHCHVGMFEDSLGFEGDDGNEDSDPIMPHLRAIDGINPFDRGFKDAYNAGVTTVVTGPGSANPVGGQFAAVKTYGICVDDMIIKTPVAMKFALGENPKCVYNEKDEAPVTRMGTMALIRELLIKSRDYMNQLDAYNENSEEHDKPEFDIKLDAMIPVLKKQIPVKIHAHRADDICSAIRLGKEFDICVTLEHCSDGDRIAPILEREKLPVMLGPTLSDRSKPELKNLTFDTYKNLSDRGIDVAIITDHPEITIENLSLCAVMAVKNGMDEEKALKAITSTAAKNCWIDDRVGTLEVGKDADIAVFTDLPTRFESECVMTFIDGKCVTDIK
;
A
#
# COMPACT_ATOMS: atom_id res chain seq x y z
N MET A 1 -13.64 -5.43 24.37
CA MET A 1 -14.27 -6.75 24.13
C MET A 1 -14.38 -6.99 22.64
N PHE A 2 -14.03 -8.17 22.20
CA PHE A 2 -14.05 -8.55 20.79
C PHE A 2 -14.25 -10.07 20.62
N ASP A 3 -14.72 -10.46 19.46
CA ASP A 3 -14.60 -11.78 18.82
C ASP A 3 -13.86 -11.56 17.49
N GLU A 4 -14.38 -11.95 16.34
CA GLU A 4 -13.83 -11.55 15.03
C GLU A 4 -13.93 -10.04 14.78
N LYS A 5 -14.87 -9.37 15.46
CA LYS A 5 -15.10 -7.92 15.41
C LYS A 5 -14.98 -7.31 16.80
N ILE A 6 -14.62 -6.03 16.83
CA ILE A 6 -14.62 -5.24 18.05
C ILE A 6 -16.07 -5.00 18.49
N GLN A 7 -16.43 -5.46 19.69
CA GLN A 7 -17.78 -5.36 20.25
C GLN A 7 -17.93 -4.17 21.20
N TYR A 8 -16.85 -3.79 21.86
CA TYR A 8 -16.87 -2.66 22.80
C TYR A 8 -15.48 -2.09 23.01
N VAL A 9 -15.41 -0.76 23.06
CA VAL A 9 -14.24 0.02 23.46
C VAL A 9 -14.73 1.08 24.44
N GLY A 10 -14.11 1.20 25.59
CA GLY A 10 -14.48 2.20 26.60
C GLY A 10 -14.06 1.78 28.00
N GLU A 11 -14.62 2.46 29.02
CA GLU A 11 -14.36 2.19 30.43
C GLU A 11 -14.76 0.78 30.84
N ASP A 12 -14.15 0.29 31.94
CA ASP A 12 -14.41 -1.04 32.47
C ASP A 12 -15.90 -1.27 32.77
N LYS A 13 -16.42 -2.36 32.26
CA LYS A 13 -17.79 -2.86 32.51
C LYS A 13 -17.74 -4.34 32.82
N ALA A 14 -18.71 -4.83 33.56
CA ALA A 14 -18.94 -6.26 33.71
C ALA A 14 -19.45 -6.86 32.40
N PHE A 15 -18.64 -7.73 31.79
CA PHE A 15 -19.01 -8.54 30.63
C PHE A 15 -18.89 -10.02 30.97
N GLU A 16 -19.73 -10.85 30.34
CA GLU A 16 -19.44 -12.28 30.21
C GLU A 16 -18.47 -12.46 29.07
N ALA A 17 -17.32 -13.07 29.32
CA ALA A 17 -16.29 -13.35 28.32
C ALA A 17 -15.70 -14.72 28.59
N ASP A 18 -15.42 -15.49 27.53
CA ASP A 18 -14.76 -16.78 27.62
C ASP A 18 -13.31 -16.67 28.09
N LYS A 19 -12.66 -15.54 27.75
CA LYS A 19 -11.27 -15.24 28.12
C LYS A 19 -11.10 -13.76 28.42
N ILE A 20 -10.42 -13.46 29.51
CA ILE A 20 -9.98 -12.11 29.87
C ILE A 20 -8.46 -12.07 29.75
N ILE A 21 -7.95 -11.06 29.07
CA ILE A 21 -6.52 -10.81 28.92
C ILE A 21 -6.22 -9.49 29.62
N ASP A 22 -5.40 -9.56 30.69
CA ASP A 22 -4.88 -8.38 31.36
C ASP A 22 -3.65 -7.87 30.59
N ALA A 23 -3.73 -6.66 30.08
CA ALA A 23 -2.62 -6.05 29.37
C ALA A 23 -1.52 -5.49 30.33
N GLU A 24 -1.75 -5.54 31.65
CA GLU A 24 -0.76 -5.17 32.69
C GLU A 24 -0.10 -3.79 32.46
N GLY A 25 -0.87 -2.79 32.05
CA GLY A 25 -0.38 -1.44 31.77
C GLY A 25 0.30 -1.26 30.41
N LYS A 26 0.32 -2.28 29.58
CA LYS A 26 0.82 -2.22 28.17
C LYS A 26 -0.10 -1.38 27.29
N ILE A 27 0.40 -1.00 26.13
CA ILE A 27 -0.34 -0.23 25.13
C ILE A 27 -1.13 -1.20 24.24
N VAL A 28 -2.45 -1.06 24.24
CA VAL A 28 -3.35 -1.78 23.32
C VAL A 28 -3.78 -0.82 22.22
N MET A 29 -3.51 -1.17 20.97
CA MET A 29 -3.79 -0.31 19.83
C MET A 29 -4.27 -1.13 18.61
N PRO A 30 -4.78 -0.47 17.55
CA PRO A 30 -5.05 -1.16 16.31
C PRO A 30 -3.79 -1.83 15.80
N GLY A 31 -3.93 -2.99 15.14
CA GLY A 31 -2.84 -3.60 14.43
C GLY A 31 -2.20 -2.62 13.43
N LEU A 32 -0.90 -2.68 13.27
CA LEU A 32 -0.16 -1.83 12.35
C LEU A 32 -0.49 -2.22 10.90
N ILE A 33 -0.41 -1.23 10.01
CA ILE A 33 -0.74 -1.38 8.59
C ILE A 33 0.43 -0.86 7.76
N ASP A 34 1.00 -1.71 6.92
CA ASP A 34 1.88 -1.25 5.85
C ASP A 34 1.07 -0.98 4.59
N ALA A 35 1.00 0.29 4.22
CA ALA A 35 0.18 0.76 3.10
C ALA A 35 0.80 0.46 1.72
N HIS A 36 2.05 0.00 1.65
CA HIS A 36 2.73 -0.37 0.42
C HIS A 36 3.94 -1.26 0.69
N CYS A 37 3.84 -2.49 0.29
CA CYS A 37 4.93 -3.47 0.35
C CYS A 37 4.75 -4.53 -0.75
N HIS A 38 5.62 -5.55 -0.73
CA HIS A 38 5.59 -6.67 -1.66
C HIS A 38 5.67 -8.03 -0.92
N VAL A 39 5.24 -8.08 0.34
CA VAL A 39 5.22 -9.31 1.15
C VAL A 39 4.44 -10.40 0.43
N GLY A 40 5.01 -11.58 0.38
CA GLY A 40 4.46 -12.75 -0.30
C GLY A 40 4.80 -12.86 -1.78
N MET A 41 5.47 -11.84 -2.38
CA MET A 41 5.79 -11.79 -3.81
C MET A 41 7.30 -11.70 -4.10
N PHE A 42 8.13 -11.48 -3.07
CA PHE A 42 9.60 -11.55 -3.13
C PHE A 42 10.06 -12.36 -1.93
N GLU A 43 10.02 -13.67 -2.06
CA GLU A 43 10.31 -14.56 -0.95
C GLU A 43 11.81 -14.57 -0.60
N ASP A 44 12.10 -14.48 0.69
CA ASP A 44 13.47 -14.40 1.20
C ASP A 44 14.28 -15.64 0.81
N SER A 45 15.45 -15.38 0.22
CA SER A 45 16.49 -16.38 -0.12
C SER A 45 16.13 -17.42 -1.19
N LEU A 46 15.01 -17.28 -1.93
CA LEU A 46 14.60 -18.23 -2.96
C LEU A 46 15.08 -17.86 -4.37
N GLY A 47 15.63 -16.67 -4.57
CA GLY A 47 16.06 -16.20 -5.89
C GLY A 47 14.89 -16.13 -6.87
N PHE A 48 15.10 -16.48 -8.14
CA PHE A 48 14.07 -16.38 -9.18
C PHE A 48 12.77 -17.15 -8.86
N GLU A 49 12.86 -18.30 -8.18
CA GLU A 49 11.67 -19.08 -7.81
C GLU A 49 10.73 -18.33 -6.85
N GLY A 50 11.30 -17.48 -5.99
CA GLY A 50 10.53 -16.67 -5.05
C GLY A 50 10.29 -15.23 -5.52
N ASP A 51 10.59 -14.90 -6.78
CA ASP A 51 10.43 -13.56 -7.34
C ASP A 51 9.25 -13.50 -8.32
N ASP A 52 8.06 -13.31 -7.76
CA ASP A 52 6.79 -13.12 -8.47
C ASP A 52 6.32 -11.65 -8.49
N GLY A 53 7.17 -10.73 -8.05
CA GLY A 53 6.80 -9.33 -7.89
C GLY A 53 6.77 -8.52 -9.19
N ASN A 54 7.45 -8.96 -10.27
CA ASN A 54 7.49 -8.22 -11.52
C ASN A 54 7.37 -9.13 -12.75
N GLU A 55 6.27 -9.02 -13.46
CA GLU A 55 6.12 -9.63 -14.79
C GLU A 55 6.58 -8.63 -15.86
N ASP A 56 7.87 -8.61 -16.12
CA ASP A 56 8.51 -7.61 -16.97
C ASP A 56 8.62 -8.01 -18.46
N SER A 57 7.83 -9.00 -18.89
CA SER A 57 7.74 -9.46 -20.28
C SER A 57 6.94 -8.50 -21.20
N ASP A 58 6.12 -7.61 -20.64
CA ASP A 58 5.38 -6.55 -21.35
C ASP A 58 5.24 -5.34 -20.40
N PRO A 59 5.47 -4.11 -20.87
CA PRO A 59 5.40 -2.91 -20.03
C PRO A 59 3.99 -2.61 -19.48
N ILE A 60 2.94 -3.20 -20.06
CA ILE A 60 1.53 -2.90 -19.73
C ILE A 60 0.79 -4.16 -19.32
N MET A 61 0.69 -4.39 -18.01
CA MET A 61 0.14 -5.60 -17.40
C MET A 61 -0.97 -5.34 -16.37
N PRO A 62 -2.02 -4.54 -16.67
CA PRO A 62 -3.04 -4.16 -15.69
C PRO A 62 -3.91 -5.32 -15.21
N HIS A 63 -3.95 -6.43 -15.93
CA HIS A 63 -4.77 -7.60 -15.65
C HIS A 63 -4.14 -8.59 -14.66
N LEU A 64 -2.86 -8.41 -14.31
CA LEU A 64 -2.22 -9.23 -13.30
C LEU A 64 -2.79 -8.90 -11.91
N ARG A 65 -2.98 -9.92 -11.10
CA ARG A 65 -3.56 -9.79 -9.75
C ARG A 65 -2.56 -10.30 -8.71
N ALA A 66 -2.24 -9.49 -7.73
CA ALA A 66 -1.33 -9.88 -6.64
C ALA A 66 -1.73 -11.20 -5.97
N ILE A 67 -3.04 -11.44 -5.80
CA ILE A 67 -3.54 -12.65 -5.14
C ILE A 67 -3.17 -13.96 -5.87
N ASP A 68 -2.79 -13.90 -7.14
CA ASP A 68 -2.36 -15.06 -7.90
C ASP A 68 -0.86 -15.39 -7.66
N GLY A 69 -0.07 -14.42 -7.13
CA GLY A 69 1.37 -14.58 -6.85
C GLY A 69 1.72 -14.58 -5.36
N ILE A 70 0.79 -14.19 -4.46
CA ILE A 70 1.08 -14.13 -3.02
C ILE A 70 1.23 -15.55 -2.45
N ASN A 71 2.39 -15.85 -1.85
CA ASN A 71 2.61 -17.03 -1.04
C ASN A 71 2.30 -16.74 0.45
N PRO A 72 1.21 -17.31 1.05
CA PRO A 72 0.87 -17.09 2.46
C PRO A 72 1.93 -17.62 3.46
N PHE A 73 2.83 -18.48 2.99
CA PHE A 73 3.90 -19.07 3.81
C PHE A 73 5.22 -18.30 3.69
N ASP A 74 5.27 -17.19 2.94
CA ASP A 74 6.41 -16.30 2.96
C ASP A 74 6.70 -15.87 4.41
N ARG A 75 7.97 -15.95 4.79
CA ARG A 75 8.46 -15.58 6.12
C ARG A 75 8.05 -14.16 6.52
N GLY A 76 7.97 -13.25 5.54
CA GLY A 76 7.56 -11.86 5.76
C GLY A 76 6.21 -11.74 6.47
N PHE A 77 5.24 -12.62 6.21
CA PHE A 77 3.97 -12.62 6.94
C PHE A 77 4.13 -12.94 8.42
N LYS A 78 4.99 -13.93 8.75
CA LYS A 78 5.27 -14.28 10.15
C LYS A 78 5.99 -13.15 10.88
N ASP A 79 6.98 -12.56 10.24
CA ASP A 79 7.74 -11.44 10.80
C ASP A 79 6.83 -10.22 10.99
N ALA A 80 5.88 -9.97 10.07
CA ALA A 80 4.87 -8.93 10.17
C ALA A 80 3.99 -9.07 11.41
N TYR A 81 3.27 -10.21 11.57
CA TYR A 81 2.37 -10.33 12.72
C TYR A 81 3.12 -10.42 14.06
N ASN A 82 4.36 -10.92 14.10
CA ASN A 82 5.17 -10.89 15.32
C ASN A 82 5.59 -9.45 15.71
N ALA A 83 5.66 -8.54 14.74
CA ALA A 83 5.92 -7.12 14.97
C ALA A 83 4.65 -6.27 15.17
N GLY A 84 3.46 -6.90 15.20
CA GLY A 84 2.18 -6.20 15.37
C GLY A 84 1.59 -5.65 14.07
N VAL A 85 2.18 -5.96 12.90
CA VAL A 85 1.61 -5.59 11.60
C VAL A 85 0.56 -6.64 11.22
N THR A 86 -0.71 -6.25 11.23
CA THR A 86 -1.84 -7.14 10.99
C THR A 86 -2.37 -7.10 9.57
N THR A 87 -2.05 -6.02 8.85
CA THR A 87 -2.55 -5.76 7.49
C THR A 87 -1.42 -5.24 6.62
N VAL A 88 -1.32 -5.76 5.41
CA VAL A 88 -0.42 -5.26 4.38
C VAL A 88 -1.19 -4.99 3.08
N VAL A 89 -0.77 -3.93 2.37
CA VAL A 89 -1.22 -3.65 1.02
C VAL A 89 -0.07 -4.03 0.09
N THR A 90 -0.18 -5.22 -0.48
CA THR A 90 0.88 -5.88 -1.25
C THR A 90 0.49 -6.08 -2.70
N GLY A 91 1.47 -6.12 -3.59
CA GLY A 91 1.25 -6.25 -5.02
C GLY A 91 2.52 -6.11 -5.84
N PRO A 92 2.40 -5.94 -7.16
CA PRO A 92 3.55 -5.92 -8.04
C PRO A 92 4.50 -4.76 -7.77
N GLY A 93 5.77 -4.98 -8.04
CA GLY A 93 6.84 -3.99 -7.96
C GLY A 93 6.71 -2.88 -9.01
N SER A 94 7.81 -2.19 -9.29
CA SER A 94 7.83 -0.99 -10.13
C SER A 94 8.63 -1.15 -11.45
N ALA A 95 8.82 -2.38 -11.91
CA ALA A 95 9.47 -2.64 -13.20
C ALA A 95 8.66 -2.11 -14.39
N ASN A 96 7.34 -2.21 -14.32
CA ASN A 96 6.42 -1.89 -15.42
C ASN A 96 5.80 -0.50 -15.28
N PRO A 97 5.60 0.26 -16.36
CA PRO A 97 4.72 1.44 -16.37
C PRO A 97 3.34 1.16 -15.77
N VAL A 98 2.79 -0.05 -16.04
CA VAL A 98 1.56 -0.58 -15.41
C VAL A 98 1.80 -2.03 -15.02
N GLY A 99 1.90 -2.29 -13.72
CA GLY A 99 2.34 -3.59 -13.19
C GLY A 99 1.21 -4.55 -12.82
N GLY A 100 0.01 -4.05 -12.52
CA GLY A 100 -1.11 -4.90 -12.11
C GLY A 100 -1.83 -4.43 -10.83
N GLN A 101 -2.63 -5.31 -10.27
CA GLN A 101 -3.56 -5.04 -9.19
C GLN A 101 -2.95 -5.41 -7.83
N PHE A 102 -3.00 -4.47 -6.90
CA PHE A 102 -2.68 -4.68 -5.48
C PHE A 102 -3.84 -5.32 -4.72
N ALA A 103 -3.52 -6.04 -3.65
CA ALA A 103 -4.47 -6.55 -2.66
C ALA A 103 -4.15 -6.02 -1.26
N ALA A 104 -5.18 -5.79 -0.45
CA ALA A 104 -5.05 -5.61 0.99
C ALA A 104 -5.38 -6.95 1.65
N VAL A 105 -4.43 -7.48 2.43
CA VAL A 105 -4.55 -8.78 3.05
C VAL A 105 -4.15 -8.74 4.53
N LYS A 106 -4.73 -9.65 5.31
CA LYS A 106 -4.28 -9.96 6.68
C LYS A 106 -2.91 -10.63 6.61
N THR A 107 -2.12 -10.48 7.66
CA THR A 107 -0.77 -11.06 7.71
C THR A 107 -0.76 -12.50 8.27
N TYR A 108 -1.92 -13.06 8.56
CA TYR A 108 -2.06 -14.42 9.08
C TYR A 108 -3.12 -15.21 8.32
N GLY A 109 -2.75 -16.36 7.80
CA GLY A 109 -3.60 -17.30 7.09
C GLY A 109 -2.78 -18.44 6.47
N ILE A 110 -3.48 -19.39 5.85
CA ILE A 110 -2.88 -20.53 5.12
C ILE A 110 -3.25 -20.53 3.64
N CYS A 111 -4.19 -19.69 3.26
CA CYS A 111 -4.65 -19.48 1.89
C CYS A 111 -4.92 -18.01 1.70
N VAL A 112 -4.43 -17.43 0.61
CA VAL A 112 -4.58 -16.00 0.34
C VAL A 112 -6.06 -15.57 0.32
N ASP A 113 -6.94 -16.42 -0.19
CA ASP A 113 -8.38 -16.12 -0.26
C ASP A 113 -9.00 -15.84 1.12
N ASP A 114 -8.52 -16.52 2.17
CA ASP A 114 -8.96 -16.32 3.55
C ASP A 114 -8.33 -15.09 4.22
N MET A 115 -7.26 -14.53 3.61
CA MET A 115 -6.55 -13.35 4.11
C MET A 115 -7.07 -12.03 3.52
N ILE A 116 -7.88 -12.09 2.45
CA ILE A 116 -8.29 -10.91 1.69
C ILE A 116 -9.16 -9.97 2.53
N ILE A 117 -8.74 -8.72 2.65
CA ILE A 117 -9.56 -7.59 3.11
C ILE A 117 -10.28 -6.95 1.92
N LYS A 118 -9.50 -6.67 0.83
CA LYS A 118 -10.01 -6.06 -0.39
C LYS A 118 -9.10 -6.39 -1.59
N THR A 119 -9.71 -6.83 -2.69
CA THR A 119 -9.01 -7.08 -3.97
C THR A 119 -9.93 -6.81 -5.16
N PRO A 120 -9.49 -6.09 -6.22
CA PRO A 120 -8.30 -5.23 -6.17
C PRO A 120 -8.49 -4.04 -5.23
N VAL A 121 -7.42 -3.64 -4.54
CA VAL A 121 -7.44 -2.44 -3.69
C VAL A 121 -6.90 -1.21 -4.42
N ALA A 122 -6.00 -1.40 -5.37
CA ALA A 122 -5.42 -0.37 -6.22
C ALA A 122 -4.83 -0.97 -7.50
N MET A 123 -4.52 -0.10 -8.48
CA MET A 123 -3.73 -0.43 -9.67
C MET A 123 -2.33 0.14 -9.55
N LYS A 124 -1.28 -0.65 -9.78
CA LYS A 124 0.11 -0.18 -9.76
C LYS A 124 0.52 0.46 -11.06
N PHE A 125 1.00 1.69 -10.96
CA PHE A 125 1.78 2.37 -12.01
C PHE A 125 3.18 2.67 -11.49
N ALA A 126 4.15 2.79 -12.41
CA ALA A 126 5.48 3.27 -12.08
C ALA A 126 5.99 4.28 -13.10
N LEU A 127 6.56 5.35 -12.56
CA LEU A 127 7.27 6.40 -13.30
C LEU A 127 8.76 6.40 -12.89
N GLY A 128 9.54 7.26 -13.49
CA GLY A 128 10.90 7.49 -13.08
C GLY A 128 11.92 6.53 -13.66
N GLU A 129 12.85 6.09 -12.83
CA GLU A 129 14.04 5.35 -13.25
C GLU A 129 13.75 3.88 -13.53
N ASN A 130 12.93 3.23 -12.70
CA ASN A 130 12.76 1.78 -12.74
C ASN A 130 12.26 1.28 -14.11
N PRO A 131 11.10 1.74 -14.66
CA PRO A 131 10.65 1.26 -15.97
C PRO A 131 11.65 1.54 -17.10
N LYS A 132 12.36 2.69 -17.01
CA LYS A 132 13.38 3.04 -18.00
C LYS A 132 14.55 2.07 -17.99
N CYS A 133 15.05 1.68 -16.81
CA CYS A 133 16.19 0.79 -16.68
C CYS A 133 15.83 -0.61 -17.14
N VAL A 134 14.73 -1.15 -16.64
CA VAL A 134 14.28 -2.51 -16.97
C VAL A 134 14.12 -2.72 -18.46
N TYR A 135 13.39 -1.82 -19.16
CA TYR A 135 13.16 -1.99 -20.60
C TYR A 135 14.36 -1.57 -21.46
N ASN A 136 15.21 -0.64 -20.98
CA ASN A 136 16.47 -0.33 -21.67
C ASN A 136 17.44 -1.52 -21.65
N GLU A 137 17.50 -2.30 -20.58
CA GLU A 137 18.33 -3.51 -20.49
C GLU A 137 17.87 -4.61 -21.45
N LYS A 138 16.61 -4.57 -21.87
CA LYS A 138 15.99 -5.50 -22.84
C LYS A 138 16.02 -4.98 -24.27
N ASP A 139 16.56 -3.79 -24.53
CA ASP A 139 16.44 -3.08 -25.81
C ASP A 139 14.98 -2.84 -26.26
N GLU A 140 14.07 -2.64 -25.30
CA GLU A 140 12.62 -2.43 -25.49
C GLU A 140 12.17 -1.06 -24.98
N ALA A 141 10.95 -0.65 -25.34
CA ALA A 141 10.31 0.55 -24.80
C ALA A 141 9.56 0.25 -23.47
N PRO A 142 9.58 1.22 -22.50
CA PRO A 142 10.06 2.60 -22.63
C PRO A 142 11.51 2.78 -22.15
N VAL A 143 12.28 3.61 -22.83
CA VAL A 143 13.63 4.03 -22.42
C VAL A 143 13.71 5.49 -22.00
N THR A 144 12.57 6.18 -21.96
CA THR A 144 12.46 7.59 -21.55
C THR A 144 11.19 7.82 -20.70
N ARG A 145 11.21 8.86 -19.84
CA ARG A 145 10.01 9.32 -19.11
C ARG A 145 8.85 9.68 -20.04
N MET A 146 9.15 10.21 -21.23
CA MET A 146 8.13 10.48 -22.25
C MET A 146 7.49 9.19 -22.77
N GLY A 147 8.31 8.15 -23.02
CA GLY A 147 7.84 6.82 -23.45
C GLY A 147 6.97 6.17 -22.39
N THR A 148 7.40 6.17 -21.13
CA THR A 148 6.60 5.66 -19.99
C THR A 148 5.22 6.32 -19.94
N MET A 149 5.17 7.66 -19.97
CA MET A 149 3.92 8.41 -19.93
C MET A 149 3.06 8.19 -21.18
N ALA A 150 3.66 7.99 -22.34
CA ALA A 150 2.93 7.71 -23.59
C ALA A 150 2.21 6.37 -23.53
N LEU A 151 2.89 5.31 -23.05
CA LEU A 151 2.30 3.97 -22.89
C LEU A 151 1.13 3.98 -21.89
N ILE A 152 1.29 4.66 -20.75
CA ILE A 152 0.22 4.79 -19.76
C ILE A 152 -0.99 5.54 -20.34
N ARG A 153 -0.76 6.64 -21.07
CA ARG A 153 -1.86 7.39 -21.73
C ARG A 153 -2.57 6.55 -22.78
N GLU A 154 -1.82 5.83 -23.58
CA GLU A 154 -2.40 4.94 -24.60
C GLU A 154 -3.34 3.91 -23.97
N LEU A 155 -2.91 3.25 -22.87
CA LEU A 155 -3.76 2.33 -22.13
C LEU A 155 -5.02 3.03 -21.62
N LEU A 156 -4.88 4.17 -20.92
CA LEU A 156 -6.03 4.89 -20.33
C LEU A 156 -7.02 5.38 -21.39
N ILE A 157 -6.55 5.86 -22.55
CA ILE A 157 -7.41 6.27 -23.66
C ILE A 157 -8.17 5.07 -24.20
N LYS A 158 -7.47 3.97 -24.53
CA LYS A 158 -8.10 2.75 -25.05
C LYS A 158 -9.11 2.17 -24.06
N SER A 159 -8.76 2.13 -22.77
CA SER A 159 -9.66 1.60 -21.73
C SER A 159 -10.89 2.49 -21.55
N ARG A 160 -10.77 3.80 -21.66
CA ARG A 160 -11.91 4.72 -21.61
C ARG A 160 -12.84 4.53 -22.81
N ASP A 161 -12.29 4.36 -24.01
CA ASP A 161 -13.08 4.12 -25.21
C ASP A 161 -13.80 2.76 -25.13
N TYR A 162 -13.11 1.73 -24.64
CA TYR A 162 -13.68 0.39 -24.37
C TYR A 162 -14.81 0.47 -23.34
N MET A 163 -14.59 1.12 -22.22
CA MET A 163 -15.60 1.33 -21.17
C MET A 163 -16.84 2.04 -21.73
N ASN A 164 -16.65 3.12 -22.50
CA ASN A 164 -17.77 3.87 -23.08
C ASN A 164 -18.58 3.01 -24.06
N GLN A 165 -17.93 2.18 -24.88
CA GLN A 165 -18.62 1.23 -25.77
C GLN A 165 -19.38 0.16 -24.99
N LEU A 166 -18.78 -0.36 -23.92
CA LEU A 166 -19.42 -1.35 -23.06
C LEU A 166 -20.64 -0.76 -22.32
N ASP A 167 -20.52 0.46 -21.80
CA ASP A 167 -21.61 1.17 -21.12
C ASP A 167 -22.75 1.46 -22.13
N ALA A 168 -22.47 1.93 -23.36
CA ALA A 168 -23.47 2.15 -24.42
C ALA A 168 -24.19 0.84 -24.80
N TYR A 169 -23.47 -0.27 -24.96
CA TYR A 169 -24.08 -1.58 -25.21
C TYR A 169 -24.98 -2.02 -24.04
N ASN A 170 -24.55 -1.83 -22.80
CA ASN A 170 -25.34 -2.19 -21.64
C ASN A 170 -26.61 -1.33 -21.48
N GLU A 171 -26.58 -0.08 -21.94
CA GLU A 171 -27.75 0.82 -21.95
C GLU A 171 -28.73 0.46 -23.07
N ASN A 172 -28.24 0.14 -24.27
CA ASN A 172 -29.09 -0.22 -25.42
C ASN A 172 -28.39 -1.20 -26.36
N SER A 173 -28.56 -2.50 -26.09
CA SER A 173 -27.96 -3.59 -26.86
C SER A 173 -28.58 -3.77 -28.26
N GLU A 174 -29.69 -3.10 -28.61
CA GLU A 174 -30.29 -3.14 -29.95
C GLU A 174 -29.64 -2.12 -30.88
N GLU A 175 -29.08 -1.05 -30.36
CA GLU A 175 -28.45 0.04 -31.16
C GLU A 175 -26.92 -0.01 -31.15
N HIS A 176 -26.32 -0.73 -30.20
CA HIS A 176 -24.88 -0.78 -30.05
C HIS A 176 -24.34 -2.21 -30.05
N ASP A 177 -23.26 -2.44 -30.76
CA ASP A 177 -22.55 -3.72 -30.76
C ASP A 177 -21.73 -3.86 -29.48
N LYS A 178 -21.67 -5.08 -28.91
CA LYS A 178 -20.79 -5.38 -27.77
C LYS A 178 -19.33 -5.29 -28.23
N PRO A 179 -18.47 -4.53 -27.56
CA PRO A 179 -17.05 -4.49 -27.88
C PRO A 179 -16.42 -5.88 -27.69
N GLU A 180 -15.39 -6.18 -28.48
CA GLU A 180 -14.57 -7.38 -28.28
C GLU A 180 -13.92 -7.32 -26.88
N PHE A 181 -13.95 -8.44 -26.17
CA PHE A 181 -13.40 -8.50 -24.82
C PHE A 181 -11.88 -8.38 -24.87
N ASP A 182 -11.35 -7.40 -24.13
CA ASP A 182 -9.92 -7.20 -23.90
C ASP A 182 -9.67 -7.15 -22.37
N ILE A 183 -8.99 -8.17 -21.87
CA ILE A 183 -8.73 -8.33 -20.44
C ILE A 183 -7.89 -7.18 -19.85
N LYS A 184 -6.98 -6.59 -20.64
CA LYS A 184 -6.16 -5.46 -20.19
C LYS A 184 -6.99 -4.19 -20.06
N LEU A 185 -7.87 -3.94 -21.02
CA LEU A 185 -8.76 -2.77 -20.99
C LEU A 185 -9.84 -2.91 -19.93
N ASP A 186 -10.39 -4.10 -19.78
CA ASP A 186 -11.40 -4.41 -18.76
C ASP A 186 -10.88 -4.21 -17.34
N ALA A 187 -9.62 -4.63 -17.06
CA ALA A 187 -8.96 -4.46 -15.79
C ALA A 187 -8.80 -2.99 -15.36
N MET A 188 -8.87 -2.04 -16.31
CA MET A 188 -8.78 -0.60 -16.03
C MET A 188 -10.12 0.07 -15.72
N ILE A 189 -11.25 -0.60 -15.94
CA ILE A 189 -12.59 -0.02 -15.68
C ILE A 189 -12.75 0.43 -14.22
N PRO A 190 -12.35 -0.33 -13.19
CA PRO A 190 -12.44 0.12 -11.80
C PRO A 190 -11.65 1.40 -11.52
N VAL A 191 -10.51 1.62 -12.18
CA VAL A 191 -9.71 2.85 -12.10
C VAL A 191 -10.48 4.03 -12.69
N LEU A 192 -11.01 3.87 -13.91
CA LEU A 192 -11.76 4.91 -14.63
C LEU A 192 -13.08 5.26 -13.93
N LYS A 193 -13.73 4.29 -13.30
CA LYS A 193 -14.94 4.48 -12.47
C LYS A 193 -14.62 4.93 -11.03
N LYS A 194 -13.35 5.18 -10.69
CA LYS A 194 -12.88 5.63 -9.37
C LYS A 194 -13.28 4.67 -8.23
N GLN A 195 -13.39 3.39 -8.52
CA GLN A 195 -13.68 2.34 -7.54
C GLN A 195 -12.43 1.90 -6.80
N ILE A 196 -11.27 2.08 -7.43
CA ILE A 196 -9.93 1.88 -6.85
C ILE A 196 -9.01 3.03 -7.28
N PRO A 197 -8.04 3.42 -6.44
CA PRO A 197 -7.01 4.38 -6.81
C PRO A 197 -5.92 3.73 -7.66
N VAL A 198 -5.11 4.59 -8.27
CA VAL A 198 -3.83 4.20 -8.86
C VAL A 198 -2.71 4.55 -7.89
N LYS A 199 -1.91 3.55 -7.49
CA LYS A 199 -0.67 3.72 -6.71
C LYS A 199 0.47 3.99 -7.68
N ILE A 200 1.00 5.22 -7.67
CA ILE A 200 2.04 5.63 -8.63
C ILE A 200 3.39 5.76 -7.94
N HIS A 201 4.32 4.84 -8.25
CA HIS A 201 5.72 4.94 -7.87
C HIS A 201 6.37 6.17 -8.50
N ALA A 202 6.88 7.09 -7.68
CA ALA A 202 7.61 8.27 -8.11
C ALA A 202 8.47 8.85 -6.97
N HIS A 203 9.79 8.88 -7.16
CA HIS A 203 10.72 9.47 -6.19
C HIS A 203 11.04 10.95 -6.48
N ARG A 204 11.32 11.27 -7.74
CA ARG A 204 11.76 12.60 -8.15
C ARG A 204 10.62 13.59 -8.27
N ALA A 205 10.89 14.84 -7.97
CA ALA A 205 9.92 15.93 -8.05
C ALA A 205 9.22 16.05 -9.40
N ASP A 206 9.93 15.87 -10.51
CA ASP A 206 9.38 15.94 -11.87
C ASP A 206 8.47 14.73 -12.19
N ASP A 207 8.82 13.53 -11.71
CA ASP A 207 8.00 12.32 -11.84
C ASP A 207 6.74 12.42 -10.98
N ILE A 208 6.84 12.93 -9.74
CA ILE A 208 5.68 13.19 -8.86
C ILE A 208 4.72 14.20 -9.53
N CYS A 209 5.24 15.29 -10.10
CA CYS A 209 4.43 16.25 -10.86
C CYS A 209 3.77 15.62 -12.09
N SER A 210 4.42 14.62 -12.71
CA SER A 210 3.86 13.88 -13.84
C SER A 210 2.74 12.95 -13.40
N ALA A 211 2.86 12.30 -12.23
CA ALA A 211 1.79 11.51 -11.61
C ALA A 211 0.56 12.37 -11.29
N ILE A 212 0.77 13.54 -10.69
CA ILE A 212 -0.31 14.53 -10.42
C ILE A 212 -1.01 14.95 -11.72
N ARG A 213 -0.24 15.24 -12.77
CA ARG A 213 -0.77 15.61 -14.09
C ARG A 213 -1.63 14.49 -14.68
N LEU A 214 -1.18 13.25 -14.58
CA LEU A 214 -1.91 12.08 -15.08
C LEU A 214 -3.27 11.93 -14.37
N GLY A 215 -3.29 12.05 -13.04
CA GLY A 215 -4.52 12.01 -12.24
C GLY A 215 -5.54 13.05 -12.70
N LYS A 216 -5.08 14.28 -12.98
CA LYS A 216 -5.95 15.38 -13.48
C LYS A 216 -6.40 15.17 -14.92
N GLU A 217 -5.51 14.71 -15.79
CA GLU A 217 -5.77 14.53 -17.23
C GLU A 217 -6.86 13.49 -17.47
N PHE A 218 -6.89 12.44 -16.67
CA PHE A 218 -7.84 11.33 -16.80
C PHE A 218 -8.94 11.32 -15.74
N ASP A 219 -8.91 12.28 -14.80
CA ASP A 219 -9.86 12.38 -13.69
C ASP A 219 -9.94 11.07 -12.87
N ILE A 220 -8.77 10.49 -12.54
CA ILE A 220 -8.62 9.27 -11.74
C ILE A 220 -8.06 9.58 -10.36
N CYS A 221 -8.40 8.73 -9.37
CA CYS A 221 -7.84 8.82 -8.04
C CYS A 221 -6.41 8.29 -8.02
N VAL A 222 -5.49 9.05 -7.41
CA VAL A 222 -4.06 8.73 -7.36
C VAL A 222 -3.56 8.80 -5.94
N THR A 223 -2.73 7.83 -5.56
CA THR A 223 -1.84 7.91 -4.41
C THR A 223 -0.39 8.00 -4.90
N LEU A 224 0.43 8.71 -4.14
CA LEU A 224 1.83 8.94 -4.50
C LEU A 224 2.71 8.06 -3.63
N GLU A 225 3.40 7.11 -4.28
CA GLU A 225 4.26 6.16 -3.58
C GLU A 225 5.70 6.70 -3.54
N HIS A 226 6.36 6.51 -2.41
CA HIS A 226 7.74 6.89 -2.11
C HIS A 226 7.98 8.39 -1.92
N CYS A 227 7.70 9.24 -2.88
CA CYS A 227 7.78 10.70 -2.78
C CYS A 227 9.09 11.24 -2.16
N SER A 228 10.26 10.67 -2.46
CA SER A 228 11.54 11.04 -1.82
C SER A 228 11.92 12.51 -1.99
N ASP A 229 11.52 13.15 -3.11
CA ASP A 229 11.67 14.59 -3.36
C ASP A 229 10.43 15.40 -2.94
N GLY A 230 9.51 14.83 -2.16
CA GLY A 230 8.22 15.45 -1.83
C GLY A 230 8.34 16.81 -1.14
N ASP A 231 9.32 16.97 -0.26
CA ASP A 231 9.59 18.23 0.44
C ASP A 231 9.98 19.37 -0.52
N ARG A 232 10.65 19.07 -1.63
CA ARG A 232 11.05 20.05 -2.66
C ARG A 232 9.85 20.64 -3.41
N ILE A 233 8.75 19.93 -3.44
CA ILE A 233 7.49 20.33 -4.09
C ILE A 233 6.32 20.38 -3.09
N ALA A 234 6.61 20.46 -1.79
CA ALA A 234 5.62 20.46 -0.74
C ALA A 234 4.46 21.47 -0.95
N PRO A 235 4.68 22.71 -1.47
CA PRO A 235 3.56 23.61 -1.80
C PRO A 235 2.62 23.08 -2.90
N ILE A 236 3.13 22.24 -3.80
CA ILE A 236 2.29 21.58 -4.83
C ILE A 236 1.48 20.48 -4.17
N LEU A 237 2.10 19.61 -3.38
CA LEU A 237 1.43 18.52 -2.67
C LEU A 237 0.36 19.04 -1.70
N GLU A 238 0.64 20.14 -0.98
CA GLU A 238 -0.31 20.82 -0.10
C GLU A 238 -1.56 21.31 -0.86
N ARG A 239 -1.38 21.86 -2.06
CA ARG A 239 -2.48 22.31 -2.93
C ARG A 239 -3.30 21.13 -3.47
N GLU A 240 -2.65 20.07 -3.88
CA GLU A 240 -3.28 18.92 -4.52
C GLU A 240 -3.95 17.97 -3.52
N LYS A 241 -3.48 17.91 -2.28
CA LYS A 241 -3.99 17.09 -1.17
C LYS A 241 -4.11 15.60 -1.52
N LEU A 242 -3.16 15.09 -2.29
CA LEU A 242 -3.10 13.66 -2.61
C LEU A 242 -2.48 12.88 -1.44
N PRO A 243 -2.95 11.67 -1.16
CA PRO A 243 -2.33 10.78 -0.19
C PRO A 243 -0.91 10.42 -0.60
N VAL A 244 0.00 10.37 0.37
CA VAL A 244 1.41 10.01 0.17
C VAL A 244 1.74 8.78 1.01
N MET A 245 2.31 7.75 0.38
CA MET A 245 2.92 6.59 1.02
C MET A 245 4.43 6.82 1.01
N LEU A 246 4.98 7.30 2.13
CA LEU A 246 6.35 7.77 2.21
C LEU A 246 7.28 6.65 2.73
N GLY A 247 8.29 6.33 1.97
CA GLY A 247 9.29 5.28 2.24
C GLY A 247 9.75 4.61 0.94
N PRO A 248 10.74 3.68 1.02
CA PRO A 248 11.53 3.27 2.17
C PRO A 248 12.63 4.30 2.49
N THR A 249 12.73 4.77 3.73
CA THR A 249 13.70 5.82 4.08
C THR A 249 14.87 5.31 4.93
N LEU A 250 14.74 4.11 5.53
CA LEU A 250 15.86 3.42 6.20
C LEU A 250 16.80 2.69 5.22
N SER A 251 16.54 2.77 3.92
CA SER A 251 17.40 2.23 2.88
C SER A 251 18.55 3.18 2.53
N ASP A 252 19.50 2.71 1.72
CA ASP A 252 20.58 3.53 1.20
C ASP A 252 20.12 4.41 0.00
N ARG A 253 21.03 5.21 -0.54
CA ARG A 253 20.82 6.02 -1.75
C ARG A 253 21.40 5.33 -2.97
N SER A 254 21.01 4.08 -3.19
CA SER A 254 21.53 3.20 -4.24
C SER A 254 21.22 3.67 -5.67
N LYS A 255 20.18 4.50 -5.83
CA LYS A 255 19.70 5.00 -7.13
C LYS A 255 19.82 6.51 -7.23
N PRO A 256 20.09 7.09 -8.43
CA PRO A 256 20.07 8.55 -8.65
C PRO A 256 18.80 9.27 -8.18
N GLU A 257 17.64 8.63 -8.26
CA GLU A 257 16.37 9.22 -7.83
C GLU A 257 16.23 9.30 -6.30
N LEU A 258 17.06 8.55 -5.53
CA LEU A 258 17.10 8.58 -4.07
C LEU A 258 18.13 9.57 -3.49
N LYS A 259 18.83 10.33 -4.31
CA LYS A 259 19.93 11.21 -3.87
C LYS A 259 19.54 12.23 -2.79
N ASN A 260 18.27 12.60 -2.72
CA ASN A 260 17.73 13.56 -1.74
C ASN A 260 16.93 12.89 -0.61
N LEU A 261 16.95 11.56 -0.53
CA LEU A 261 16.23 10.80 0.49
C LEU A 261 16.61 11.29 1.90
N THR A 262 15.62 11.72 2.69
CA THR A 262 15.77 12.22 4.05
C THR A 262 14.52 11.99 4.89
N PHE A 263 14.69 11.77 6.19
CA PHE A 263 13.58 11.69 7.13
C PHE A 263 12.89 13.03 7.40
N ASP A 264 13.48 14.17 7.04
CA ASP A 264 12.85 15.48 7.19
C ASP A 264 11.58 15.59 6.36
N THR A 265 11.47 14.82 5.27
CA THR A 265 10.29 14.80 4.39
C THR A 265 9.01 14.43 5.14
N TYR A 266 9.07 13.50 6.11
CA TYR A 266 7.89 13.11 6.92
C TYR A 266 7.31 14.29 7.68
N LYS A 267 8.18 15.03 8.41
CA LYS A 267 7.80 16.23 9.13
C LYS A 267 7.27 17.30 8.18
N ASN A 268 8.03 17.59 7.12
CA ASN A 268 7.73 18.69 6.19
C ASN A 268 6.38 18.53 5.50
N LEU A 269 6.00 17.30 5.13
CA LEU A 269 4.71 17.01 4.50
C LEU A 269 3.58 16.97 5.54
N SER A 270 3.79 16.29 6.67
CA SER A 270 2.74 16.16 7.70
C SER A 270 2.39 17.48 8.39
N ASP A 271 3.36 18.41 8.54
CA ASP A 271 3.11 19.75 9.09
C ASP A 271 2.25 20.62 8.16
N ARG A 272 2.22 20.28 6.86
CA ARG A 272 1.37 20.93 5.85
C ARG A 272 -0.02 20.30 5.72
N GLY A 273 -0.35 19.34 6.59
CA GLY A 273 -1.64 18.66 6.59
C GLY A 273 -1.82 17.68 5.41
N ILE A 274 -0.71 17.17 4.86
CA ILE A 274 -0.74 16.10 3.87
C ILE A 274 -0.90 14.78 4.61
N ASP A 275 -1.81 13.93 4.14
CA ASP A 275 -2.01 12.58 4.69
C ASP A 275 -0.83 11.68 4.28
N VAL A 276 0.10 11.49 5.21
CA VAL A 276 1.30 10.66 5.02
C VAL A 276 1.12 9.32 5.72
N ALA A 277 1.21 8.21 4.97
CA ALA A 277 1.43 6.88 5.52
C ALA A 277 2.91 6.53 5.45
N ILE A 278 3.43 5.85 6.46
CA ILE A 278 4.80 5.33 6.52
C ILE A 278 4.78 3.90 5.96
N ILE A 279 5.71 3.58 5.07
CA ILE A 279 5.79 2.28 4.41
C ILE A 279 7.19 1.69 4.50
N THR A 280 7.27 0.36 4.45
CA THR A 280 8.56 -0.34 4.37
C THR A 280 9.01 -0.59 2.94
N ASP A 281 8.05 -0.72 2.01
CA ASP A 281 8.36 -1.20 0.65
C ASP A 281 9.07 -2.57 0.71
N HIS A 282 8.68 -3.42 1.69
CA HIS A 282 9.30 -4.75 1.85
C HIS A 282 9.46 -5.44 0.50
N PRO A 283 10.63 -5.97 0.15
CA PRO A 283 11.78 -6.27 1.02
C PRO A 283 12.85 -5.16 1.14
N GLU A 284 12.64 -3.97 0.60
CA GLU A 284 13.62 -2.86 0.70
C GLU A 284 13.93 -2.51 2.18
N ILE A 285 12.92 -2.50 3.03
CA ILE A 285 13.03 -2.55 4.49
C ILE A 285 12.18 -3.73 4.92
N THR A 286 12.75 -4.66 5.70
CA THR A 286 11.98 -5.82 6.15
C THR A 286 10.80 -5.38 7.02
N ILE A 287 9.65 -6.04 6.82
CA ILE A 287 8.32 -5.60 7.28
C ILE A 287 8.23 -5.37 8.81
N GLU A 288 8.96 -6.16 9.59
CA GLU A 288 9.02 -6.04 11.05
C GLU A 288 9.58 -4.69 11.53
N ASN A 289 10.25 -3.94 10.65
CA ASN A 289 10.80 -2.63 10.94
C ASN A 289 9.83 -1.46 10.64
N LEU A 290 8.55 -1.72 10.37
CA LEU A 290 7.56 -0.64 10.14
C LEU A 290 7.50 0.34 11.33
N SER A 291 7.47 -0.17 12.57
CA SER A 291 7.51 0.65 13.78
C SER A 291 8.82 1.43 13.89
N LEU A 292 9.98 0.84 13.53
CA LEU A 292 11.25 1.54 13.51
C LEU A 292 11.27 2.69 12.50
N CYS A 293 10.61 2.55 11.34
CA CYS A 293 10.43 3.65 10.39
C CYS A 293 9.67 4.83 11.05
N ALA A 294 8.63 4.54 11.85
CA ALA A 294 7.89 5.56 12.60
C ALA A 294 8.75 6.20 13.71
N VAL A 295 9.54 5.41 14.45
CA VAL A 295 10.53 5.91 15.41
C VAL A 295 11.46 6.93 14.75
N MET A 296 11.99 6.59 13.56
CA MET A 296 12.90 7.47 12.83
C MET A 296 12.21 8.72 12.31
N ALA A 297 10.95 8.65 11.89
CA ALA A 297 10.17 9.82 11.51
C ALA A 297 9.98 10.79 12.70
N VAL A 298 9.61 10.26 13.89
CA VAL A 298 9.46 11.05 15.14
C VAL A 298 10.80 11.66 15.56
N LYS A 299 11.89 10.88 15.53
CA LYS A 299 13.24 11.37 15.86
C LYS A 299 13.65 12.53 14.96
N ASN A 300 13.18 12.59 13.73
CA ASN A 300 13.44 13.68 12.78
C ASN A 300 12.35 14.76 12.80
N GLY A 301 11.49 14.76 13.83
CA GLY A 301 10.60 15.86 14.18
C GLY A 301 9.17 15.73 13.65
N MET A 302 8.76 14.58 13.09
CA MET A 302 7.35 14.29 12.86
C MET A 302 6.61 14.21 14.20
N ASP A 303 5.41 14.78 14.27
CA ASP A 303 4.55 14.66 15.45
C ASP A 303 4.25 13.17 15.74
N GLU A 304 4.36 12.76 17.01
CA GLU A 304 4.24 11.36 17.41
C GLU A 304 2.84 10.78 17.13
N GLU A 305 1.78 11.56 17.37
CA GLU A 305 0.42 11.12 17.10
C GLU A 305 0.20 10.93 15.57
N LYS A 306 0.77 11.84 14.76
CA LYS A 306 0.73 11.70 13.31
C LYS A 306 1.52 10.48 12.84
N ALA A 307 2.65 10.17 13.44
CA ALA A 307 3.46 9.00 13.13
C ALA A 307 2.72 7.69 13.47
N LEU A 308 2.04 7.63 14.64
CA LEU A 308 1.18 6.50 15.00
C LEU A 308 0.02 6.32 14.01
N LYS A 309 -0.63 7.41 13.62
CA LYS A 309 -1.68 7.38 12.59
C LYS A 309 -1.14 6.95 11.23
N ALA A 310 0.09 7.32 10.89
CA ALA A 310 0.73 7.01 9.61
C ALA A 310 0.98 5.51 9.39
N ILE A 311 1.02 4.71 10.47
CA ILE A 311 1.13 3.25 10.43
C ILE A 311 -0.15 2.53 10.89
N THR A 312 -1.28 3.26 11.01
CA THR A 312 -2.59 2.73 11.40
C THR A 312 -3.72 3.40 10.60
N SER A 313 -4.42 4.37 11.17
CA SER A 313 -5.64 4.96 10.59
C SER A 313 -5.40 5.74 9.30
N THR A 314 -4.30 6.48 9.16
CA THR A 314 -3.97 7.18 7.91
C THR A 314 -3.59 6.17 6.81
N ALA A 315 -2.83 5.11 7.16
CA ALA A 315 -2.51 4.03 6.22
C ALA A 315 -3.80 3.35 5.71
N ALA A 316 -4.72 2.99 6.61
CA ALA A 316 -6.01 2.42 6.25
C ALA A 316 -6.84 3.33 5.34
N LYS A 317 -6.97 4.62 5.70
CA LYS A 317 -7.69 5.63 4.93
C LYS A 317 -7.12 5.80 3.52
N ASN A 318 -5.80 5.92 3.41
CA ASN A 318 -5.13 6.10 2.13
C ASN A 318 -5.29 4.91 1.20
N CYS A 319 -5.52 3.72 1.76
CA CYS A 319 -5.76 2.47 1.01
C CYS A 319 -7.26 2.12 0.85
N TRP A 320 -8.18 2.96 1.34
CA TRP A 320 -9.63 2.76 1.28
C TRP A 320 -10.09 1.45 1.91
N ILE A 321 -9.53 1.13 3.08
CA ILE A 321 -9.87 -0.03 3.92
C ILE A 321 -10.18 0.37 5.37
N ASP A 322 -10.38 1.66 5.61
CA ASP A 322 -10.65 2.25 6.93
C ASP A 322 -12.04 1.94 7.47
N ASP A 323 -12.91 1.39 6.64
CA ASP A 323 -14.17 0.78 7.08
C ASP A 323 -13.99 -0.54 7.86
N ARG A 324 -12.85 -1.23 7.65
CA ARG A 324 -12.54 -2.52 8.26
C ARG A 324 -11.49 -2.45 9.36
N VAL A 325 -10.40 -1.71 9.15
CA VAL A 325 -9.18 -1.73 9.99
C VAL A 325 -8.66 -0.33 10.31
N GLY A 326 -7.59 -0.21 11.07
CA GLY A 326 -6.84 1.03 11.33
C GLY A 326 -7.24 1.80 12.58
N THR A 327 -8.37 1.49 13.21
CA THR A 327 -8.81 2.06 14.49
C THR A 327 -9.50 1.00 15.37
N LEU A 328 -9.49 1.21 16.69
CA LEU A 328 -10.27 0.40 17.62
C LEU A 328 -11.69 0.98 17.75
N GLU A 329 -12.55 0.63 16.81
CA GLU A 329 -13.96 1.05 16.79
C GLU A 329 -14.89 -0.14 16.70
N VAL A 330 -16.06 -0.04 17.35
CA VAL A 330 -17.07 -1.11 17.32
C VAL A 330 -17.49 -1.43 15.89
N GLY A 331 -17.49 -2.71 15.54
CA GLY A 331 -17.84 -3.22 14.22
C GLY A 331 -16.67 -3.42 13.27
N LYS A 332 -15.50 -2.84 13.55
CA LYS A 332 -14.27 -3.11 12.79
C LYS A 332 -13.69 -4.47 13.15
N ASP A 333 -12.80 -4.95 12.30
CA ASP A 333 -12.09 -6.20 12.51
C ASP A 333 -11.28 -6.13 13.82
N ALA A 334 -11.27 -7.21 14.57
CA ALA A 334 -10.52 -7.29 15.82
C ALA A 334 -9.03 -7.58 15.54
N ASP A 335 -8.41 -6.65 14.82
CA ASP A 335 -6.98 -6.60 14.53
C ASP A 335 -6.33 -5.70 15.56
N ILE A 336 -5.66 -6.31 16.54
CA ILE A 336 -5.17 -5.62 17.74
C ILE A 336 -3.71 -6.01 17.96
N ALA A 337 -2.89 -5.02 18.24
CA ALA A 337 -1.50 -5.23 18.69
C ALA A 337 -1.31 -4.69 20.10
N VAL A 338 -0.57 -5.43 20.92
CA VAL A 338 -0.24 -5.08 22.30
C VAL A 338 1.28 -4.88 22.40
N PHE A 339 1.67 -3.68 22.81
CA PHE A 339 3.07 -3.27 22.91
C PHE A 339 3.45 -2.96 24.34
N THR A 340 4.74 -3.14 24.67
CA THR A 340 5.30 -2.77 25.98
C THR A 340 5.29 -1.27 26.23
N ASP A 341 5.38 -0.43 25.16
CA ASP A 341 5.27 1.02 25.13
C ASP A 341 4.74 1.43 23.74
N LEU A 342 4.59 2.72 23.43
CA LEU A 342 4.21 3.19 22.09
C LEU A 342 5.21 2.66 21.03
N PRO A 343 4.75 2.13 19.89
CA PRO A 343 5.62 1.59 18.84
C PRO A 343 6.52 2.65 18.18
N THR A 344 6.35 3.92 18.52
CA THR A 344 7.26 5.03 18.19
C THR A 344 8.43 5.17 19.18
N ARG A 345 8.52 4.32 20.19
CA ARG A 345 9.67 4.22 21.13
C ARG A 345 10.58 3.08 20.69
N PHE A 346 11.88 3.34 20.69
CA PHE A 346 12.89 2.37 20.21
C PHE A 346 12.90 1.06 21.01
N GLU A 347 12.62 1.14 22.32
CA GLU A 347 12.60 -0.02 23.23
C GLU A 347 11.26 -0.75 23.25
N SER A 348 10.26 -0.28 22.48
CA SER A 348 8.95 -0.90 22.44
C SER A 348 8.98 -2.23 21.68
N GLU A 349 8.37 -3.25 22.28
CA GLU A 349 8.21 -4.57 21.68
C GLU A 349 6.74 -4.94 21.55
N CYS A 350 6.36 -5.54 20.43
CA CYS A 350 5.05 -6.19 20.30
C CYS A 350 5.06 -7.50 21.08
N VAL A 351 4.12 -7.67 21.99
CA VAL A 351 4.03 -8.85 22.86
C VAL A 351 2.85 -9.76 22.53
N MET A 352 1.78 -9.21 21.93
CA MET A 352 0.63 -9.99 21.45
C MET A 352 0.05 -9.32 20.20
N THR A 353 -0.35 -10.15 19.25
CA THR A 353 -1.06 -9.73 18.05
C THR A 353 -2.32 -10.57 17.88
N PHE A 354 -3.42 -9.90 17.60
CA PHE A 354 -4.68 -10.52 17.28
C PHE A 354 -5.08 -10.13 15.86
N ILE A 355 -5.50 -11.11 15.07
CA ILE A 355 -6.04 -10.94 13.73
C ILE A 355 -7.40 -11.65 13.69
N ASP A 356 -8.44 -10.91 13.30
CA ASP A 356 -9.83 -11.37 13.39
C ASP A 356 -10.14 -12.03 14.75
N GLY A 357 -9.69 -11.36 15.82
CA GLY A 357 -9.88 -11.79 17.21
C GLY A 357 -9.06 -12.99 17.69
N LYS A 358 -8.30 -13.64 16.81
CA LYS A 358 -7.42 -14.77 17.16
C LYS A 358 -6.04 -14.27 17.54
N CYS A 359 -5.52 -14.71 18.69
CA CYS A 359 -4.12 -14.48 19.06
C CYS A 359 -3.23 -15.30 18.11
N VAL A 360 -2.38 -14.63 17.33
CA VAL A 360 -1.51 -15.24 16.31
C VAL A 360 -0.05 -15.30 16.73
N THR A 361 0.32 -14.63 17.81
CA THR A 361 1.66 -14.70 18.40
C THR A 361 1.71 -15.75 19.50
N ASP A 362 2.84 -16.43 19.63
CA ASP A 362 3.11 -17.27 20.80
C ASP A 362 3.20 -16.37 22.05
N ILE A 363 2.33 -16.60 23.03
CA ILE A 363 2.38 -15.89 24.31
C ILE A 363 3.70 -16.30 24.99
N LYS A 364 4.66 -15.37 25.01
CA LYS A 364 5.94 -15.57 25.70
C LYS A 364 5.79 -15.47 27.20
#